data_302d31a7fe5933691ffe71c465eeef97
#
_entry.id   302d31a7fe5933691ffe71c465eeef97
#
_cell.length_a   1.000
_cell.length_b   1.000
_cell.length_c   1.000
_cell.angle_alpha   90.00
_cell.angle_beta   90.00
_cell.angle_gamma   90.00
#
_symmetry.space_group_name_H-M   'P 1'
#
loop_
_entity.id
_entity.type
_entity.pdbx_description
1 polymer ?
#
loop_
_entity_poly.entity_id
_entity_poly.type
_entity_poly.pdbx_seq_one_letter_code
_entity_poly.pdbx_strand_id
1 'polypeptide(L)'
;MSLESDIKSLVKSVDMELFDISTVSEFEETIYRISILSAEFEDGKRKNVSLDACAELSRMISPLLDVTPPVSGDYRMEVGSPGIERKLNTLKHYALSIGDKVSLLLSDKTKVRGILTKVEGSKIFVDVDGEEQVIEHSQVNKAKTYFEW
;
A
#
# COMPACT_ATOMS: atom_id res chain seq x y z
N MET A 1 6.87 -18.64 -11.28
CA MET A 1 6.81 -17.73 -10.13
C MET A 1 7.52 -16.44 -10.46
N SER A 2 6.91 -15.32 -10.11
CA SER A 2 7.49 -14.01 -10.38
C SER A 2 8.29 -13.52 -9.16
N LEU A 3 9.18 -12.57 -9.39
CA LEU A 3 9.93 -11.92 -8.32
C LEU A 3 8.97 -11.28 -7.30
N GLU A 4 7.92 -10.59 -7.76
CA GLU A 4 6.92 -9.98 -6.89
C GLU A 4 6.20 -11.01 -6.02
N SER A 5 5.88 -12.17 -6.58
CA SER A 5 5.24 -13.26 -5.85
C SER A 5 6.14 -13.79 -4.74
N ASP A 6 7.43 -13.91 -5.02
CA ASP A 6 8.41 -14.39 -4.03
C ASP A 6 8.58 -13.36 -2.91
N ILE A 7 8.65 -12.07 -3.27
CA ILE A 7 8.72 -10.98 -2.28
C ILE A 7 7.48 -10.99 -1.41
N LYS A 8 6.31 -11.15 -2.01
CA LYS A 8 5.04 -11.20 -1.27
C LYS A 8 5.04 -12.33 -0.24
N SER A 9 5.56 -13.48 -0.61
CA SER A 9 5.64 -14.64 0.30
C SER A 9 6.56 -14.35 1.47
N LEU A 10 7.71 -13.72 1.23
CA LEU A 10 8.64 -13.34 2.29
C LEU A 10 8.01 -12.32 3.25
N VAL A 11 7.31 -11.33 2.70
CA VAL A 11 6.64 -10.30 3.49
C VAL A 11 5.60 -10.94 4.41
N LYS A 12 4.81 -11.87 3.90
CA LYS A 12 3.80 -12.58 4.70
C LYS A 12 4.41 -13.46 5.77
N SER A 13 5.60 -14.00 5.54
CA SER A 13 6.26 -14.88 6.51
C SER A 13 6.65 -14.17 7.80
N VAL A 14 6.68 -12.85 7.82
CA VAL A 14 7.02 -12.04 9.00
C VAL A 14 5.83 -11.20 9.47
N ASP A 15 4.61 -11.65 9.20
CA ASP A 15 3.36 -11.01 9.62
C ASP A 15 3.20 -9.58 9.09
N MET A 16 3.62 -9.37 7.85
CA MET A 16 3.44 -8.12 7.14
C MET A 16 2.60 -8.32 5.90
N GLU A 17 2.12 -7.22 5.33
CA GLU A 17 1.38 -7.23 4.07
C GLU A 17 2.13 -6.38 3.05
N LEU A 18 2.25 -6.90 1.83
CA LEU A 18 2.84 -6.15 0.74
C LEU A 18 1.81 -5.16 0.20
N PHE A 19 2.08 -3.85 0.36
CA PHE A 19 1.19 -2.81 -0.15
C PHE A 19 1.47 -2.53 -1.62
N ASP A 20 2.74 -2.28 -1.96
CA ASP A 20 3.10 -1.92 -3.33
C ASP A 20 4.59 -2.15 -3.59
N ILE A 21 4.93 -2.35 -4.86
CA ILE A 21 6.31 -2.38 -5.33
C ILE A 21 6.38 -1.39 -6.49
N SER A 22 7.32 -0.46 -6.44
CA SER A 22 7.50 0.51 -7.50
C SER A 22 8.97 0.73 -7.79
N THR A 23 9.28 1.04 -9.04
CA THR A 23 10.62 1.43 -9.45
C THR A 23 10.56 2.92 -9.74
N VAL A 24 11.33 3.69 -8.97
CA VAL A 24 11.33 5.15 -9.10
C VAL A 24 12.75 5.63 -9.35
N SER A 25 12.85 6.81 -9.95
CA SER A 25 14.13 7.46 -10.18
C SER A 25 14.18 8.74 -9.36
N GLU A 26 15.14 8.83 -8.45
CA GLU A 26 15.33 9.99 -7.58
C GLU A 26 16.83 10.34 -7.55
N PHE A 27 17.15 11.62 -7.72
CA PHE A 27 18.55 12.08 -7.67
C PHE A 27 19.49 11.25 -8.52
N GLU A 28 19.08 10.91 -9.76
CA GLU A 28 19.82 10.09 -10.70
C GLU A 28 20.07 8.64 -10.26
N GLU A 29 19.39 8.20 -9.19
CA GLU A 29 19.44 6.83 -8.74
C GLU A 29 18.13 6.10 -9.05
N THR A 30 18.24 4.80 -9.38
CA THR A 30 17.08 3.93 -9.51
C THR A 30 16.82 3.27 -8.18
N ILE A 31 15.60 3.41 -7.68
CA ILE A 31 15.19 2.83 -6.41
C ILE A 31 14.09 1.80 -6.64
N TYR A 32 14.35 0.58 -6.19
CA TYR A 32 13.34 -0.47 -6.16
C TYR A 32 12.68 -0.41 -4.78
N ARG A 33 11.50 0.20 -4.74
CA ARG A 33 10.82 0.51 -3.48
C ARG A 33 9.75 -0.51 -3.16
N ILE A 34 9.87 -1.13 -1.99
CA ILE A 34 8.92 -2.13 -1.50
C ILE A 34 8.20 -1.51 -0.30
N SER A 35 6.90 -1.30 -0.44
CA SER A 35 6.07 -0.69 0.60
C SER A 35 5.27 -1.77 1.32
N ILE A 36 5.39 -1.80 2.64
CA ILE A 36 4.77 -2.83 3.47
C ILE A 36 3.92 -2.23 4.58
N LEU A 37 2.92 -3.00 5.01
CA LEU A 37 2.07 -2.66 6.14
C LEU A 37 2.13 -3.80 7.14
N SER A 38 1.88 -3.51 8.42
CA SER A 38 1.75 -4.56 9.42
C SER A 38 0.45 -5.33 9.18
N ALA A 39 0.48 -6.64 9.38
CA ALA A 39 -0.73 -7.46 9.34
C ALA A 39 -1.48 -7.42 10.67
N GLU A 40 -0.90 -6.83 11.70
CA GLU A 40 -1.48 -6.76 13.03
C GLU A 40 -2.30 -5.49 13.22
N PHE A 41 -3.41 -5.63 13.98
CA PHE A 41 -4.31 -4.51 14.30
C PHE A 41 -4.39 -4.34 15.81
N GLU A 42 -4.58 -3.08 16.23
CA GLU A 42 -4.82 -2.72 17.62
C GLU A 42 -5.88 -1.62 17.66
N ASP A 43 -6.93 -1.83 18.44
CA ASP A 43 -8.07 -0.90 18.56
C ASP A 43 -8.68 -0.53 17.19
N GLY A 44 -8.80 -1.52 16.30
CA GLY A 44 -9.39 -1.34 14.99
C GLY A 44 -8.47 -0.68 13.95
N LYS A 45 -7.24 -0.37 14.34
CA LYS A 45 -6.27 0.25 13.45
C LYS A 45 -5.08 -0.65 13.23
N ARG A 46 -4.52 -0.59 12.03
CA ARG A 46 -3.33 -1.35 11.67
C ARG A 46 -2.12 -0.77 12.41
N LYS A 47 -1.32 -1.66 13.01
CA LYS A 47 -0.11 -1.24 13.71
C LYS A 47 0.91 -0.64 12.75
N ASN A 48 1.79 0.21 13.27
CA ASN A 48 2.89 0.77 12.49
C ASN A 48 3.96 -0.29 12.23
N VAL A 49 4.65 -0.13 11.11
CA VAL A 49 5.78 -0.99 10.75
C VAL A 49 7.03 -0.45 11.45
N SER A 50 7.76 -1.33 12.16
CA SER A 50 8.99 -0.92 12.82
C SER A 50 10.16 -0.87 11.84
N LEU A 51 11.19 -0.07 12.19
CA LEU A 51 12.42 -0.03 11.41
C LEU A 51 13.14 -1.38 11.44
N ASP A 52 13.06 -2.10 12.56
CA ASP A 52 13.68 -3.42 12.69
C ASP A 52 13.03 -4.42 11.73
N ALA A 53 11.70 -4.37 11.58
CA ALA A 53 10.99 -5.24 10.64
C ALA A 53 11.41 -4.94 9.19
N CYS A 54 11.55 -3.66 8.85
CA CYS A 54 12.02 -3.26 7.52
C CYS A 54 13.44 -3.74 7.26
N ALA A 55 14.33 -3.62 8.24
CA ALA A 55 15.70 -4.06 8.12
C ALA A 55 15.80 -5.58 7.97
N GLU A 56 15.00 -6.31 8.73
CA GLU A 56 14.95 -7.77 8.62
C GLU A 56 14.48 -8.21 7.24
N LEU A 57 13.40 -7.61 6.73
CA LEU A 57 12.91 -7.90 5.39
C LEU A 57 13.94 -7.55 4.31
N SER A 58 14.65 -6.44 4.47
CA SER A 58 15.72 -6.08 3.53
C SER A 58 16.78 -7.18 3.45
N ARG A 59 17.17 -7.73 4.58
CA ARG A 59 18.15 -8.83 4.64
C ARG A 59 17.62 -10.12 3.99
N MET A 60 16.32 -10.37 4.12
CA MET A 60 15.68 -11.55 3.53
C MET A 60 15.49 -11.43 2.03
N ILE A 61 15.18 -10.24 1.55
CA ILE A 61 14.87 -9.99 0.14
C ILE A 61 16.15 -9.80 -0.70
N SER A 62 17.19 -9.23 -0.10
CA SER A 62 18.43 -8.92 -0.83
C SER A 62 19.02 -10.13 -1.59
N PRO A 63 19.16 -11.32 -1.00
CA PRO A 63 19.66 -12.49 -1.74
C PRO A 63 18.78 -12.86 -2.92
N LEU A 64 17.47 -12.66 -2.81
CA LEU A 64 16.55 -12.93 -3.91
C LEU A 64 16.79 -12.01 -5.09
N LEU A 65 17.06 -10.73 -4.82
CA LEU A 65 17.36 -9.75 -5.87
C LEU A 65 18.73 -10.00 -6.52
N ASP A 66 19.66 -10.57 -5.77
CA ASP A 66 20.96 -10.95 -6.32
C ASP A 66 20.82 -12.02 -7.40
N VAL A 67 19.87 -12.94 -7.20
CA VAL A 67 19.61 -14.04 -8.17
C VAL A 67 18.70 -13.56 -9.29
N THR A 68 17.71 -12.73 -8.97
CA THR A 68 16.71 -12.24 -9.94
C THR A 68 16.65 -10.71 -9.82
N PRO A 69 17.55 -9.98 -10.49
CA PRO A 69 17.54 -8.51 -10.43
C PRO A 69 16.22 -7.93 -10.94
N PRO A 70 15.65 -6.92 -10.26
CA PRO A 70 14.38 -6.34 -10.68
C PRO A 70 14.47 -5.42 -11.87
N VAL A 71 15.67 -4.89 -12.15
CA VAL A 71 15.91 -3.97 -13.26
C VAL A 71 17.29 -4.26 -13.84
N SER A 72 17.54 -3.81 -15.07
CA SER A 72 18.89 -3.86 -15.65
C SER A 72 19.67 -2.64 -15.14
N GLY A 73 20.95 -2.84 -14.83
CA GLY A 73 21.79 -1.77 -14.30
C GLY A 73 21.72 -1.64 -12.79
N ASP A 74 22.32 -0.56 -12.31
CA ASP A 74 22.41 -0.33 -10.87
C ASP A 74 21.09 0.13 -10.27
N TYR A 75 20.83 -0.29 -9.06
CA TYR A 75 19.64 0.10 -8.31
C TYR A 75 19.89 0.00 -6.82
N ARG A 76 19.04 0.66 -6.05
CA ARG A 76 19.04 0.55 -4.59
C ARG A 76 17.68 -0.01 -4.15
N MET A 77 17.68 -0.96 -3.23
CA MET A 77 16.46 -1.49 -2.63
C MET A 77 16.09 -0.67 -1.41
N GLU A 78 14.81 -0.35 -1.30
CA GLU A 78 14.27 0.36 -0.15
C GLU A 78 13.02 -0.36 0.34
N VAL A 79 12.99 -0.73 1.62
CA VAL A 79 11.84 -1.37 2.26
C VAL A 79 11.31 -0.43 3.33
N GLY A 80 10.02 -0.10 3.26
CA GLY A 80 9.45 0.80 4.25
C GLY A 80 7.93 0.85 4.19
N SER A 81 7.34 1.66 5.06
CA SER A 81 5.92 1.93 5.06
C SER A 81 5.57 2.94 3.96
N PRO A 82 4.39 2.81 3.31
CA PRO A 82 3.97 3.79 2.30
C PRO A 82 3.61 5.16 2.89
N GLY A 83 3.60 5.29 4.22
CA GLY A 83 3.30 6.55 4.87
C GLY A 83 1.82 6.71 5.22
N ILE A 84 1.49 7.86 5.86
CA ILE A 84 0.14 8.16 6.30
C ILE A 84 -0.75 8.56 5.11
N GLU A 85 -0.20 9.36 4.19
CA GLU A 85 -0.88 9.73 2.96
C GLU A 85 -0.34 8.87 1.82
N ARG A 86 -1.05 7.79 1.52
CA ARG A 86 -0.64 6.89 0.45
C ARG A 86 -1.70 6.84 -0.65
N LYS A 87 -1.26 6.76 -1.88
CA LYS A 87 -2.15 6.71 -3.03
C LYS A 87 -2.80 5.33 -3.13
N LEU A 88 -4.08 5.32 -3.47
CA LEU A 88 -4.87 4.10 -3.63
C LEU A 88 -5.19 3.94 -5.12
N ASN A 89 -4.51 3.01 -5.77
CA ASN A 89 -4.66 2.81 -7.22
C ASN A 89 -5.41 1.54 -7.58
N THR A 90 -5.28 0.50 -6.77
CA THR A 90 -5.87 -0.81 -7.06
C THR A 90 -6.87 -1.19 -5.97
N LEU A 91 -7.77 -2.11 -6.28
CA LEU A 91 -8.72 -2.62 -5.29
C LEU A 91 -7.99 -3.26 -4.11
N LYS A 92 -6.81 -3.85 -4.34
CA LYS A 92 -5.99 -4.39 -3.26
C LYS A 92 -5.52 -3.29 -2.32
N HIS A 93 -5.12 -2.12 -2.85
CA HIS A 93 -4.75 -0.98 -2.02
C HIS A 93 -5.89 -0.56 -1.10
N TYR A 94 -7.12 -0.52 -1.64
CA TYR A 94 -8.30 -0.20 -0.82
C TYR A 94 -8.53 -1.27 0.24
N ALA A 95 -8.45 -2.55 -0.14
CA ALA A 95 -8.65 -3.63 0.83
C ALA A 95 -7.67 -3.56 1.99
N LEU A 96 -6.43 -3.17 1.73
CA LEU A 96 -5.41 -3.01 2.76
C LEU A 96 -5.58 -1.74 3.58
N SER A 97 -6.49 -0.85 3.18
CA SER A 97 -6.72 0.44 3.85
C SER A 97 -8.07 0.51 4.56
N ILE A 98 -8.77 -0.62 4.71
CA ILE A 98 -10.03 -0.66 5.45
C ILE A 98 -9.79 -0.20 6.90
N GLY A 99 -10.61 0.74 7.37
CA GLY A 99 -10.47 1.36 8.67
C GLY A 99 -9.75 2.71 8.64
N ASP A 100 -9.11 3.03 7.53
CA ASP A 100 -8.39 4.29 7.36
C ASP A 100 -9.29 5.37 6.78
N LYS A 101 -8.95 6.63 7.04
CA LYS A 101 -9.61 7.77 6.41
C LYS A 101 -9.13 7.91 4.98
N VAL A 102 -10.05 8.02 4.04
CA VAL A 102 -9.74 8.12 2.63
C VAL A 102 -10.36 9.36 2.00
N SER A 103 -9.69 9.93 1.03
CA SER A 103 -10.18 11.03 0.22
C SER A 103 -10.22 10.57 -1.23
N LEU A 104 -11.40 10.61 -1.84
CA LEU A 104 -11.63 10.17 -3.20
C LEU A 104 -12.02 11.38 -4.07
N LEU A 105 -11.39 11.48 -5.24
CA LEU A 105 -11.81 12.42 -6.26
C LEU A 105 -12.43 11.61 -7.39
N LEU A 106 -13.72 11.81 -7.62
CA LEU A 106 -14.46 11.07 -8.65
C LEU A 106 -14.31 11.72 -10.03
N SER A 107 -14.62 10.97 -11.05
CA SER A 107 -14.49 11.46 -12.44
C SER A 107 -15.40 12.64 -12.76
N ASP A 108 -16.49 12.82 -12.01
CA ASP A 108 -17.37 13.99 -12.12
C ASP A 108 -16.90 15.18 -11.26
N LYS A 109 -15.68 15.10 -10.69
CA LYS A 109 -15.06 16.08 -9.83
C LYS A 109 -15.65 16.18 -8.42
N THR A 110 -16.53 15.27 -8.05
CA THR A 110 -17.06 15.17 -6.69
C THR A 110 -15.97 14.62 -5.77
N LYS A 111 -15.85 15.18 -4.56
CA LYS A 111 -14.93 14.69 -3.53
C LYS A 111 -15.70 13.96 -2.46
N VAL A 112 -15.20 12.79 -2.07
CA VAL A 112 -15.77 11.98 -0.99
C VAL A 112 -14.68 11.76 0.04
N ARG A 113 -14.98 12.08 1.30
CA ARG A 113 -14.03 11.89 2.41
C ARG A 113 -14.74 11.15 3.55
N GLY A 114 -14.10 10.12 4.05
CA GLY A 114 -14.68 9.34 5.14
C GLY A 114 -13.80 8.15 5.47
N ILE A 115 -14.37 7.22 6.23
CA ILE A 115 -13.68 6.00 6.64
C ILE A 115 -14.03 4.88 5.66
N LEU A 116 -13.00 4.24 5.12
CA LEU A 116 -13.18 3.09 4.24
C LEU A 116 -13.63 1.91 5.09
N THR A 117 -14.84 1.41 4.86
CA THR A 117 -15.41 0.35 5.67
C THR A 117 -15.33 -1.02 5.04
N LYS A 118 -15.42 -1.08 3.70
CA LYS A 118 -15.51 -2.36 3.02
C LYS A 118 -15.12 -2.22 1.56
N VAL A 119 -14.63 -3.29 0.97
CA VAL A 119 -14.41 -3.42 -0.47
C VAL A 119 -15.05 -4.73 -0.89
N GLU A 120 -15.94 -4.68 -1.87
CA GLU A 120 -16.63 -5.84 -2.36
C GLU A 120 -16.67 -5.82 -3.89
N GLY A 121 -15.94 -6.74 -4.54
CA GLY A 121 -15.78 -6.72 -5.98
C GLY A 121 -15.13 -5.42 -6.42
N SER A 122 -15.79 -4.67 -7.31
CA SER A 122 -15.31 -3.37 -7.77
C SER A 122 -15.92 -2.21 -6.98
N LYS A 123 -16.67 -2.50 -5.91
CA LYS A 123 -17.36 -1.47 -5.13
C LYS A 123 -16.60 -1.13 -3.85
N ILE A 124 -16.51 0.15 -3.58
CA ILE A 124 -15.83 0.70 -2.41
C ILE A 124 -16.88 1.34 -1.51
N PHE A 125 -16.86 0.97 -0.23
CA PHE A 125 -17.84 1.45 0.76
C PHE A 125 -17.14 2.42 1.70
N VAL A 126 -17.65 3.65 1.77
CA VAL A 126 -17.08 4.72 2.59
C VAL A 126 -18.14 5.27 3.51
N ASP A 127 -17.84 5.32 4.81
CA ASP A 127 -18.71 5.93 5.80
C ASP A 127 -18.42 7.44 5.85
N VAL A 128 -19.38 8.23 5.39
CA VAL A 128 -19.32 9.69 5.39
C VAL A 128 -20.33 10.22 6.39
N ASP A 129 -19.84 10.69 7.55
CA ASP A 129 -20.68 11.26 8.61
C ASP A 129 -21.80 10.32 9.08
N GLY A 130 -21.51 9.03 9.18
CA GLY A 130 -22.47 8.04 9.62
C GLY A 130 -23.31 7.42 8.51
N GLU A 131 -23.16 7.88 7.28
CA GLU A 131 -23.87 7.32 6.12
C GLU A 131 -22.89 6.57 5.24
N GLU A 132 -23.20 5.33 4.92
CA GLU A 132 -22.37 4.53 4.05
C GLU A 132 -22.69 4.85 2.59
N GLN A 133 -21.65 5.25 1.84
CA GLN A 133 -21.74 5.49 0.41
C GLN A 133 -21.02 4.39 -0.35
N VAL A 134 -21.62 3.98 -1.46
CA VAL A 134 -21.07 2.95 -2.35
C VAL A 134 -20.56 3.62 -3.60
N ILE A 135 -19.28 3.40 -3.92
CA ILE A 135 -18.60 4.03 -5.04
C ILE A 135 -17.98 2.96 -5.93
N GLU A 136 -18.21 3.05 -7.24
CA GLU A 136 -17.55 2.14 -8.17
C GLU A 136 -16.10 2.56 -8.34
N HIS A 137 -15.18 1.61 -8.28
CA HIS A 137 -13.76 1.87 -8.45
C HIS A 137 -13.45 2.57 -9.78
N SER A 138 -14.18 2.20 -10.84
CA SER A 138 -13.98 2.80 -12.16
C SER A 138 -14.33 4.28 -12.22
N GLN A 139 -15.10 4.79 -11.26
CA GLN A 139 -15.47 6.21 -11.19
C GLN A 139 -14.49 7.04 -10.38
N VAL A 140 -13.53 6.41 -9.74
CA VAL A 140 -12.52 7.12 -8.94
C VAL A 140 -11.38 7.58 -9.84
N ASN A 141 -11.14 8.89 -9.87
CA ASN A 141 -10.02 9.47 -10.61
C ASN A 141 -8.74 9.42 -9.79
N LYS A 142 -8.82 9.86 -8.54
CA LYS A 142 -7.69 9.83 -7.60
C LYS A 142 -8.20 9.47 -6.22
N ALA A 143 -7.38 8.75 -5.47
CA ALA A 143 -7.70 8.40 -4.10
C ALA A 143 -6.43 8.34 -3.26
N LYS A 144 -6.57 8.69 -2.00
CA LYS A 144 -5.48 8.58 -1.04
C LYS A 144 -6.02 8.42 0.37
N THR A 145 -5.21 7.84 1.25
CA THR A 145 -5.47 7.90 2.69
C THR A 145 -5.01 9.27 3.18
N TYR A 146 -5.55 9.73 4.29
CA TYR A 146 -5.12 10.98 4.88
C TYR A 146 -5.17 10.91 6.39
N PHE A 147 -4.47 11.83 7.03
CA PHE A 147 -4.45 11.94 8.47
C PHE A 147 -5.12 13.27 8.86
N GLU A 148 -5.99 13.20 9.88
CA GLU A 148 -6.70 14.36 10.37
C GLU A 148 -6.29 14.59 11.82
N TRP A 149 -5.80 15.80 12.09
CA TRP A 149 -5.30 16.17 13.41
C TRP A 149 -6.43 16.43 14.41
#